data_32d2da773f362d93a40c72d146948b8a
#
_entry.id   32d2da773f362d93a40c72d146948b8a
#
_cell.length_a   1.000
_cell.length_b   1.000
_cell.length_c   1.000
_cell.angle_alpha   90.00
_cell.angle_beta   90.00
_cell.angle_gamma   90.00
#
_symmetry.space_group_name_H-M   'P 1'
#
loop_
_entity.id
_entity.type
_entity.pdbx_description
1 polymer ?
#
loop_
_entity_poly.entity_id
_entity_poly.type
_entity_poly.pdbx_seq_one_letter_code
_entity_poly.pdbx_strand_id
1 'polypeptide(L)'
;MEEARIDAGSAVMPPLFRIHDAEVVRAGKTILRVDDFSLAEGEHVALLGPNGAGKSTFIQLLTREVFPLYRDEPPVRFRGQERPLLDDIKRALGIVSSTMHEQVRVHLPAEEIVCGGIFGTLGLPMHREVSDADHARALEALDRLHIANLADRDIMTLSTGQVRRVLVARELVRNPSVLVFDEPCTGLDPQGMYHLRETMRTLAAEGCSIILVTHYPEDIIPAIDRVLLIKDASIFADGFKHELLCDDVMSDLFDVPLTVSEHDGWYSLYGAHRG
;
A
#
# COMPACT_ATOMS: atom_id res chain seq x y z
N MET A 1 46.46 27.54 17.79
CA MET A 1 45.51 26.46 18.14
C MET A 1 44.17 26.83 17.54
N GLU A 2 43.90 26.33 16.39
CA GLU A 2 42.72 26.61 15.58
C GLU A 2 41.82 25.37 15.70
N GLU A 3 40.72 25.55 16.48
CA GLU A 3 39.72 24.49 16.70
C GLU A 3 38.96 24.25 15.42
N ALA A 4 39.20 23.09 14.79
CA ALA A 4 38.39 22.60 13.70
C ALA A 4 36.94 22.34 14.19
N ARG A 5 36.00 23.22 13.80
CA ARG A 5 34.55 22.95 13.87
C ARG A 5 34.26 21.78 12.95
N ILE A 6 33.99 20.64 13.53
CA ILE A 6 33.39 19.49 12.84
C ILE A 6 31.96 19.90 12.56
N ASP A 7 31.67 20.19 11.31
CA ASP A 7 30.33 20.41 10.77
C ASP A 7 29.61 19.06 10.84
N ALA A 8 28.69 18.93 11.81
CA ALA A 8 27.83 17.77 11.91
C ALA A 8 26.79 17.88 10.79
N GLY A 9 27.17 17.47 9.58
CA GLY A 9 26.27 17.30 8.47
C GLY A 9 25.09 16.44 8.90
N SER A 10 23.90 16.99 8.84
CA SER A 10 22.62 16.29 9.01
C SER A 10 22.65 15.06 8.10
N ALA A 11 22.84 13.89 8.66
CA ALA A 11 22.80 12.64 7.91
C ALA A 11 21.36 12.47 7.41
N VAL A 12 21.15 12.75 6.12
CA VAL A 12 19.86 12.50 5.47
C VAL A 12 19.58 11.02 5.59
N MET A 13 18.53 10.65 6.32
CA MET A 13 18.13 9.25 6.45
C MET A 13 17.84 8.67 5.06
N PRO A 14 18.35 7.46 4.75
CA PRO A 14 18.06 6.85 3.47
C PRO A 14 16.55 6.61 3.33
N PRO A 15 16.00 6.72 2.10
CA PRO A 15 14.59 6.45 1.88
C PRO A 15 14.27 5.00 2.26
N LEU A 16 13.00 4.77 2.63
CA LEU A 16 12.51 3.44 2.95
C LEU A 16 12.68 2.47 1.77
N PHE A 17 12.30 2.92 0.58
CA PHE A 17 12.58 2.24 -0.69
C PHE A 17 13.25 3.19 -1.68
N ARG A 18 14.22 2.66 -2.40
CA ARG A 18 14.81 3.29 -3.57
C ARG A 18 14.82 2.27 -4.69
N ILE A 19 14.30 2.63 -5.85
CA ILE A 19 14.38 1.86 -7.09
C ILE A 19 15.10 2.72 -8.11
N HIS A 20 16.06 2.14 -8.81
CA HIS A 20 16.81 2.82 -9.87
C HIS A 20 17.17 1.81 -10.97
N ASP A 21 16.86 2.13 -12.22
CA ASP A 21 17.08 1.29 -13.42
C ASP A 21 16.59 -0.16 -13.23
N ALA A 22 15.39 -0.32 -12.70
CA ALA A 22 14.76 -1.63 -12.51
C ALA A 22 13.94 -2.03 -13.74
N GLU A 23 14.17 -3.23 -14.26
CA GLU A 23 13.39 -3.80 -15.35
C GLU A 23 12.99 -5.24 -14.98
N VAL A 24 11.69 -5.52 -15.00
CA VAL A 24 11.13 -6.86 -14.74
C VAL A 24 10.66 -7.46 -16.05
N VAL A 25 11.20 -8.64 -16.38
CA VAL A 25 10.88 -9.37 -17.63
C VAL A 25 10.19 -10.70 -17.29
N ARG A 26 9.12 -11.02 -17.99
CA ARG A 26 8.44 -12.33 -17.91
C ARG A 26 8.16 -12.84 -19.33
N ALA A 27 8.55 -14.08 -19.61
CA ALA A 27 8.41 -14.70 -20.93
C ALA A 27 8.95 -13.86 -22.08
N GLY A 28 10.09 -13.18 -21.87
CA GLY A 28 10.76 -12.35 -22.88
C GLY A 28 10.09 -10.97 -23.12
N LYS A 29 9.08 -10.62 -22.33
CA LYS A 29 8.40 -9.31 -22.40
C LYS A 29 8.68 -8.52 -21.14
N THR A 30 9.07 -7.24 -21.28
CA THR A 30 9.11 -6.30 -20.14
C THR A 30 7.70 -6.07 -19.64
N ILE A 31 7.49 -6.33 -18.33
CA ILE A 31 6.21 -6.16 -17.64
C ILE A 31 6.22 -5.02 -16.62
N LEU A 32 7.42 -4.49 -16.33
CA LEU A 32 7.60 -3.25 -15.56
C LEU A 32 8.99 -2.70 -15.79
N ARG A 33 9.09 -1.39 -16.00
CA ARG A 33 10.32 -0.59 -15.99
C ARG A 33 10.15 0.59 -15.06
N VAL A 34 11.12 0.77 -14.17
CA VAL A 34 11.20 1.87 -13.21
C VAL A 34 12.57 2.51 -13.34
N ASP A 35 12.64 3.68 -13.95
CA ASP A 35 13.89 4.40 -14.13
C ASP A 35 14.38 4.99 -12.80
N ASP A 36 13.49 5.61 -12.05
CA ASP A 36 13.77 6.13 -10.70
C ASP A 36 12.49 6.21 -9.86
N PHE A 37 12.58 5.80 -8.60
CA PHE A 37 11.53 5.95 -7.60
C PHE A 37 12.14 5.91 -6.21
N SER A 38 11.63 6.72 -5.31
CA SER A 38 11.98 6.64 -3.89
C SER A 38 10.73 6.88 -3.03
N LEU A 39 10.68 6.22 -1.88
CA LEU A 39 9.66 6.42 -0.87
C LEU A 39 10.35 6.68 0.47
N ALA A 40 10.09 7.83 1.08
CA ALA A 40 10.57 8.15 2.42
C ALA A 40 9.69 7.51 3.51
N GLU A 41 10.20 7.39 4.74
CA GLU A 41 9.35 7.01 5.88
C GLU A 41 8.32 8.10 6.16
N GLY A 42 7.06 7.70 6.39
CA GLY A 42 5.93 8.61 6.58
C GLY A 42 5.36 9.22 5.30
N GLU A 43 5.98 8.98 4.15
CA GLU A 43 5.45 9.45 2.86
C GLU A 43 4.31 8.56 2.39
N HIS A 44 3.33 9.17 1.69
CA HIS A 44 2.20 8.49 1.10
C HIS A 44 2.22 8.66 -0.42
N VAL A 45 1.92 7.59 -1.16
CA VAL A 45 1.87 7.61 -2.62
C VAL A 45 0.71 6.78 -3.14
N ALA A 46 0.01 7.28 -4.15
CA ALA A 46 -0.97 6.50 -4.90
C ALA A 46 -0.39 6.04 -6.24
N LEU A 47 -0.43 4.73 -6.50
CA LEU A 47 -0.15 4.16 -7.81
C LEU A 47 -1.44 4.09 -8.60
N LEU A 48 -1.54 4.88 -9.66
CA LEU A 48 -2.72 4.98 -10.50
C LEU A 48 -2.40 4.58 -11.94
N GLY A 49 -3.33 3.91 -12.61
CA GLY A 49 -3.18 3.54 -14.02
C GLY A 49 -4.13 2.44 -14.43
N PRO A 50 -4.24 2.16 -15.74
CA PRO A 50 -5.14 1.14 -16.27
C PRO A 50 -4.79 -0.27 -15.79
N ASN A 51 -5.74 -1.19 -15.95
CA ASN A 51 -5.50 -2.60 -15.64
C ASN A 51 -4.40 -3.17 -16.55
N GLY A 52 -3.50 -3.97 -15.97
CA GLY A 52 -2.37 -4.53 -16.70
C GLY A 52 -1.19 -3.56 -16.93
N ALA A 53 -1.25 -2.32 -16.44
CA ALA A 53 -0.18 -1.34 -16.62
C ALA A 53 1.13 -1.67 -15.87
N GLY A 54 1.11 -2.60 -14.89
CA GLY A 54 2.29 -2.99 -14.12
C GLY A 54 2.21 -2.66 -12.62
N LYS A 55 1.10 -2.10 -12.13
CA LYS A 55 0.92 -1.69 -10.70
C LYS A 55 1.20 -2.84 -9.72
N SER A 56 0.58 -4.00 -9.92
CA SER A 56 0.81 -5.17 -9.04
C SER A 56 2.25 -5.68 -9.15
N THR A 57 2.87 -5.61 -10.35
CA THR A 57 4.28 -5.95 -10.52
C THR A 57 5.19 -4.99 -9.76
N PHE A 58 4.82 -3.71 -9.67
CA PHE A 58 5.55 -2.72 -8.87
C PHE A 58 5.52 -3.10 -7.38
N ILE A 59 4.37 -3.49 -6.84
CA ILE A 59 4.28 -3.97 -5.45
C ILE A 59 5.08 -5.25 -5.26
N GLN A 60 4.97 -6.23 -6.18
CA GLN A 60 5.74 -7.46 -6.13
C GLN A 60 7.26 -7.22 -6.19
N LEU A 61 7.71 -6.15 -6.85
CA LEU A 61 9.12 -5.74 -6.85
C LEU A 61 9.55 -5.23 -5.47
N LEU A 62 8.71 -4.43 -4.78
CA LEU A 62 8.98 -3.95 -3.41
C LEU A 62 9.00 -5.11 -2.40
N THR A 63 8.09 -6.08 -2.54
CA THR A 63 7.99 -7.26 -1.65
C THR A 63 9.00 -8.36 -1.96
N ARG A 64 9.80 -8.18 -3.02
CA ARG A 64 10.73 -9.21 -3.50
C ARG A 64 10.07 -10.51 -3.96
N GLU A 65 8.81 -10.47 -4.38
CA GLU A 65 8.13 -11.59 -5.03
C GLU A 65 8.54 -11.72 -6.50
N VAL A 66 8.94 -10.62 -7.12
CA VAL A 66 9.59 -10.58 -8.43
C VAL A 66 10.93 -9.89 -8.31
N PHE A 67 11.86 -10.27 -9.20
CA PHE A 67 13.21 -9.69 -9.24
C PHE A 67 13.42 -8.97 -10.57
N PRO A 68 14.08 -7.79 -10.53
CA PRO A 68 14.47 -7.10 -11.75
C PRO A 68 15.61 -7.84 -12.44
N LEU A 69 15.88 -7.50 -13.69
CA LEU A 69 17.09 -7.92 -14.38
C LEU A 69 18.33 -7.51 -13.58
N TYR A 70 19.33 -8.36 -13.63
CA TYR A 70 20.60 -8.09 -12.95
C TYR A 70 21.23 -6.78 -13.45
N ARG A 71 21.76 -6.00 -12.51
CA ARG A 71 22.59 -4.82 -12.73
C ARG A 71 23.79 -4.90 -11.79
N ASP A 72 24.89 -4.22 -12.14
CA ASP A 72 26.08 -4.14 -11.26
C ASP A 72 25.72 -3.50 -9.91
N GLU A 73 24.93 -2.43 -9.94
CA GLU A 73 24.29 -1.88 -8.74
C GLU A 73 22.87 -2.47 -8.59
N PRO A 74 22.54 -3.04 -7.40
CA PRO A 74 21.21 -3.57 -7.17
C PRO A 74 20.10 -2.52 -7.37
N PRO A 75 19.16 -2.76 -8.31
CA PRO A 75 18.14 -1.77 -8.66
C PRO A 75 17.18 -1.40 -7.54
N VAL A 76 17.01 -2.26 -6.52
CA VAL A 76 16.09 -2.04 -5.42
C VAL A 76 16.87 -2.05 -4.11
N ARG A 77 16.76 -0.94 -3.35
CA ARG A 77 17.33 -0.80 -2.02
C ARG A 77 16.23 -0.57 -1.00
N PHE A 78 16.39 -1.15 0.18
CA PHE A 78 15.50 -0.96 1.32
C PHE A 78 16.30 -0.37 2.48
N ARG A 79 15.90 0.80 2.98
CA ARG A 79 16.60 1.57 4.03
C ARG A 79 18.11 1.71 3.74
N GLY A 80 18.45 1.98 2.46
CA GLY A 80 19.82 2.08 1.98
C GLY A 80 20.56 0.75 1.80
N GLN A 81 20.00 -0.38 2.23
CA GLN A 81 20.60 -1.71 2.09
C GLN A 81 20.34 -2.27 0.67
N GLU A 82 21.39 -2.74 0.03
CA GLU A 82 21.33 -3.37 -1.30
C GLU A 82 20.78 -4.80 -1.25
N ARG A 83 21.05 -5.51 -0.16
CA ARG A 83 20.65 -6.91 0.06
C ARG A 83 19.99 -7.08 1.42
N PRO A 84 18.81 -6.46 1.62
CA PRO A 84 18.08 -6.61 2.87
C PRO A 84 17.60 -8.05 3.06
N LEU A 85 17.44 -8.47 4.31
CA LEU A 85 16.77 -9.74 4.59
C LEU A 85 15.31 -9.65 4.17
N LEU A 86 14.79 -10.73 3.60
CA LEU A 86 13.38 -10.78 3.17
C LEU A 86 12.42 -10.58 4.36
N ASP A 87 12.82 -11.08 5.54
CA ASP A 87 12.04 -10.92 6.77
C ASP A 87 11.94 -9.46 7.22
N ASP A 88 12.99 -8.64 7.00
CA ASP A 88 12.95 -7.21 7.34
C ASP A 88 11.96 -6.46 6.44
N ILE A 89 11.95 -6.78 5.14
CA ILE A 89 10.97 -6.23 4.19
C ILE A 89 9.56 -6.68 4.58
N LYS A 90 9.33 -7.97 4.85
CA LYS A 90 8.03 -8.52 5.23
C LYS A 90 7.51 -7.96 6.55
N ARG A 91 8.38 -7.60 7.48
CA ARG A 91 7.99 -6.94 8.73
C ARG A 91 7.62 -5.48 8.52
N ALA A 92 8.33 -4.81 7.61
CA ALA A 92 8.10 -3.40 7.32
C ALA A 92 6.87 -3.16 6.45
N LEU A 93 6.47 -4.12 5.62
CA LEU A 93 5.34 -4.04 4.69
C LEU A 93 4.15 -4.86 5.19
N GLY A 94 3.00 -4.22 5.35
CA GLY A 94 1.70 -4.88 5.43
C GLY A 94 0.97 -4.72 4.10
N ILE A 95 0.30 -5.76 3.62
CA ILE A 95 -0.45 -5.72 2.35
C ILE A 95 -1.90 -6.08 2.60
N VAL A 96 -2.80 -5.22 2.16
CA VAL A 96 -4.24 -5.44 2.20
C VAL A 96 -4.77 -5.35 0.77
N SER A 97 -5.13 -6.50 0.18
CA SER A 97 -5.66 -6.56 -1.18
C SER A 97 -7.14 -6.91 -1.21
N SER A 98 -7.81 -6.55 -2.29
CA SER A 98 -9.21 -6.93 -2.52
C SER A 98 -9.40 -8.46 -2.57
N THR A 99 -8.40 -9.19 -3.05
CA THR A 99 -8.44 -10.66 -3.18
C THR A 99 -8.25 -11.40 -1.85
N MET A 100 -7.64 -10.78 -0.84
CA MET A 100 -7.48 -11.40 0.50
C MET A 100 -8.84 -11.74 1.13
N HIS A 101 -9.86 -10.92 0.90
CA HIS A 101 -11.20 -11.18 1.40
C HIS A 101 -11.76 -12.51 0.86
N GLU A 102 -11.48 -12.85 -0.40
CA GLU A 102 -11.96 -14.10 -1.01
C GLU A 102 -11.25 -15.35 -0.45
N GLN A 103 -10.05 -15.17 0.11
CA GLN A 103 -9.26 -16.24 0.71
C GLN A 103 -9.69 -16.55 2.15
N VAL A 104 -10.35 -15.59 2.83
CA VAL A 104 -10.84 -15.75 4.20
C VAL A 104 -12.18 -16.50 4.18
N ARG A 105 -12.13 -17.82 3.96
CA ARG A 105 -13.30 -18.73 4.00
C ARG A 105 -13.17 -19.70 5.17
N VAL A 106 -13.05 -19.14 6.38
CA VAL A 106 -12.86 -19.90 7.62
C VAL A 106 -13.80 -19.39 8.69
N HIS A 107 -14.32 -20.29 9.52
CA HIS A 107 -15.14 -19.94 10.67
C HIS A 107 -14.23 -19.70 11.88
N LEU A 108 -13.72 -18.47 12.00
CA LEU A 108 -12.86 -18.04 13.10
C LEU A 108 -13.31 -16.68 13.62
N PRO A 109 -13.13 -16.40 14.90
CA PRO A 109 -13.29 -15.06 15.46
C PRO A 109 -12.37 -14.05 14.77
N ALA A 110 -12.83 -12.82 14.59
CA ALA A 110 -12.03 -11.76 13.97
C ALA A 110 -10.71 -11.52 14.73
N GLU A 111 -10.70 -11.66 16.05
CA GLU A 111 -9.51 -11.56 16.89
C GLU A 111 -8.47 -12.61 16.52
N GLU A 112 -8.86 -13.87 16.30
CA GLU A 112 -7.95 -14.94 15.89
C GLU A 112 -7.35 -14.70 14.50
N ILE A 113 -8.11 -14.10 13.58
CA ILE A 113 -7.61 -13.68 12.26
C ILE A 113 -6.52 -12.61 12.42
N VAL A 114 -6.75 -11.62 13.29
CA VAL A 114 -5.77 -10.55 13.56
C VAL A 114 -4.54 -11.11 14.26
N CYS A 115 -4.71 -11.93 15.28
CA CYS A 115 -3.63 -12.59 16.01
C CYS A 115 -2.75 -13.44 15.07
N GLY A 116 -3.36 -14.15 14.11
CA GLY A 116 -2.66 -14.89 13.07
C GLY A 116 -1.68 -14.03 12.24
N GLY A 117 -1.95 -12.73 12.13
CA GLY A 117 -1.05 -11.78 11.49
C GLY A 117 0.35 -11.73 12.11
N ILE A 118 0.48 -11.91 13.42
CA ILE A 118 1.77 -11.97 14.14
C ILE A 118 2.66 -13.09 13.59
N PHE A 119 2.03 -14.20 13.22
CA PHE A 119 2.70 -15.42 12.77
C PHE A 119 2.74 -15.57 11.24
N GLY A 120 2.10 -14.64 10.51
CA GLY A 120 1.95 -14.75 9.04
C GLY A 120 0.96 -15.83 8.59
N THR A 121 0.02 -16.24 9.47
CA THR A 121 -1.01 -17.25 9.23
C THR A 121 -2.39 -16.64 9.14
N LEU A 122 -3.34 -17.39 8.56
CA LEU A 122 -4.75 -17.07 8.60
C LEU A 122 -5.37 -17.77 9.82
N GLY A 123 -5.48 -17.05 10.94
CA GLY A 123 -5.87 -17.61 12.24
C GLY A 123 -4.69 -18.14 13.04
N LEU A 124 -4.96 -18.76 14.20
CA LEU A 124 -3.94 -19.18 15.13
C LEU A 124 -3.11 -20.36 14.58
N PRO A 125 -1.79 -20.36 14.81
CA PRO A 125 -0.92 -21.44 14.33
C PRO A 125 -1.15 -22.73 15.12
N MET A 126 -1.27 -23.87 14.45
CA MET A 126 -1.55 -25.18 15.07
C MET A 126 -0.40 -25.70 15.97
N HIS A 127 0.82 -25.22 15.80
CA HIS A 127 2.04 -25.76 16.44
C HIS A 127 2.84 -24.71 17.23
N ARG A 128 2.24 -23.57 17.53
CA ARG A 128 2.82 -22.52 18.38
C ARG A 128 1.85 -22.15 19.46
N GLU A 129 2.36 -22.00 20.68
CA GLU A 129 1.58 -21.37 21.74
C GLU A 129 1.38 -19.89 21.41
N VAL A 130 0.15 -19.45 21.52
CA VAL A 130 -0.26 -18.05 21.41
C VAL A 130 -0.36 -17.52 22.83
N SER A 131 0.38 -16.47 23.13
CA SER A 131 0.41 -15.91 24.48
C SER A 131 -0.73 -14.91 24.69
N ASP A 132 -1.08 -14.65 25.95
CA ASP A 132 -2.02 -13.58 26.32
C ASP A 132 -1.57 -12.21 25.76
N ALA A 133 -0.26 -11.99 25.63
CA ALA A 133 0.31 -10.78 25.04
C ALA A 133 0.02 -10.68 23.53
N ASP A 134 -0.02 -11.81 22.80
CA ASP A 134 -0.37 -11.84 21.39
C ASP A 134 -1.86 -11.53 21.17
N HIS A 135 -2.72 -12.10 22.03
CA HIS A 135 -4.14 -11.76 22.08
C HIS A 135 -4.38 -10.28 22.40
N ALA A 136 -3.67 -9.74 23.39
CA ALA A 136 -3.76 -8.32 23.74
C ALA A 136 -3.37 -7.41 22.56
N ARG A 137 -2.30 -7.75 21.82
CA ARG A 137 -1.89 -7.00 20.61
C ARG A 137 -2.93 -7.06 19.49
N ALA A 138 -3.59 -8.21 19.33
CA ALA A 138 -4.67 -8.35 18.35
C ALA A 138 -5.86 -7.47 18.71
N LEU A 139 -6.27 -7.45 19.98
CA LEU A 139 -7.35 -6.59 20.46
C LEU A 139 -6.98 -5.09 20.35
N GLU A 140 -5.73 -4.72 20.65
CA GLU A 140 -5.24 -3.35 20.46
C GLU A 140 -5.30 -2.93 18.99
N ALA A 141 -4.92 -3.80 18.05
CA ALA A 141 -5.01 -3.53 16.62
C ALA A 141 -6.46 -3.34 16.14
N LEU A 142 -7.41 -4.10 16.69
CA LEU A 142 -8.84 -3.92 16.42
C LEU A 142 -9.38 -2.62 17.02
N ASP A 143 -8.95 -2.28 18.25
CA ASP A 143 -9.38 -1.04 18.93
C ASP A 143 -8.86 0.20 18.21
N ARG A 144 -7.62 0.19 17.76
CA ARG A 144 -7.01 1.27 16.94
C ARG A 144 -7.83 1.61 15.70
N LEU A 145 -8.54 0.64 15.14
CA LEU A 145 -9.44 0.83 14.01
C LEU A 145 -10.91 1.02 14.41
N HIS A 146 -11.21 1.14 15.71
CA HIS A 146 -12.57 1.26 16.26
C HIS A 146 -13.49 0.11 15.82
N ILE A 147 -12.98 -1.13 15.83
CA ILE A 147 -13.72 -2.36 15.53
C ILE A 147 -13.51 -3.45 16.59
N ALA A 148 -13.12 -3.10 17.81
CA ALA A 148 -12.98 -4.04 18.93
C ALA A 148 -14.27 -4.83 19.20
N ASN A 149 -15.44 -4.24 18.92
CA ASN A 149 -16.73 -4.89 19.03
C ASN A 149 -16.94 -6.06 18.05
N LEU A 150 -16.05 -6.26 17.09
CA LEU A 150 -16.08 -7.38 16.16
C LEU A 150 -15.20 -8.56 16.60
N ALA A 151 -14.38 -8.40 17.67
CA ALA A 151 -13.36 -9.36 18.08
C ALA A 151 -13.86 -10.81 18.15
N ASP A 152 -14.96 -11.03 18.84
CA ASP A 152 -15.55 -12.37 19.07
C ASP A 152 -16.46 -12.85 17.92
N ARG A 153 -16.65 -12.01 16.88
CA ARG A 153 -17.55 -12.35 15.78
C ARG A 153 -16.87 -13.24 14.77
N ASP A 154 -17.57 -14.27 14.33
CA ASP A 154 -17.14 -15.09 13.20
C ASP A 154 -16.97 -14.22 11.95
N ILE A 155 -15.77 -14.26 11.36
CA ILE A 155 -15.38 -13.47 10.19
C ILE A 155 -16.36 -13.67 9.01
N MET A 156 -16.94 -14.87 8.86
CA MET A 156 -17.90 -15.19 7.81
C MET A 156 -19.26 -14.49 7.99
N THR A 157 -19.54 -13.93 9.17
CA THR A 157 -20.77 -13.18 9.46
C THR A 157 -20.63 -11.69 9.27
N LEU A 158 -19.42 -11.22 8.96
CA LEU A 158 -19.12 -9.80 8.79
C LEU A 158 -19.44 -9.33 7.37
N SER A 159 -19.78 -8.04 7.22
CA SER A 159 -19.87 -7.41 5.91
C SER A 159 -18.50 -7.33 5.25
N THR A 160 -18.44 -7.22 3.91
CA THR A 160 -17.18 -7.10 3.15
C THR A 160 -16.30 -5.96 3.69
N GLY A 161 -16.90 -4.80 4.01
CA GLY A 161 -16.17 -3.67 4.59
C GLY A 161 -15.62 -3.96 6.00
N GLN A 162 -16.37 -4.69 6.83
CA GLN A 162 -15.90 -5.12 8.16
C GLN A 162 -14.74 -6.11 8.04
N VAL A 163 -14.86 -7.12 7.17
CA VAL A 163 -13.77 -8.07 6.91
C VAL A 163 -12.52 -7.34 6.44
N ARG A 164 -12.65 -6.36 5.54
CA ARG A 164 -11.50 -5.58 5.04
C ARG A 164 -10.78 -4.83 6.16
N ARG A 165 -11.52 -4.23 7.10
CA ARG A 165 -10.94 -3.57 8.27
C ARG A 165 -10.28 -4.56 9.24
N VAL A 166 -10.84 -5.75 9.43
CA VAL A 166 -10.17 -6.84 10.18
C VAL A 166 -8.86 -7.25 9.52
N LEU A 167 -8.81 -7.35 8.18
CA LEU A 167 -7.58 -7.63 7.45
C LEU A 167 -6.55 -6.48 7.56
N VAL A 168 -6.99 -5.23 7.63
CA VAL A 168 -6.09 -4.10 7.97
C VAL A 168 -5.52 -4.27 9.37
N ALA A 169 -6.35 -4.58 10.38
CA ALA A 169 -5.90 -4.85 11.76
C ALA A 169 -4.89 -6.01 11.81
N ARG A 170 -5.12 -7.06 11.00
CA ARG A 170 -4.21 -8.19 10.86
C ARG A 170 -2.81 -7.79 10.36
N GLU A 171 -2.72 -6.84 9.47
CA GLU A 171 -1.42 -6.33 9.04
C GLU A 171 -0.81 -5.38 10.08
N LEU A 172 -1.63 -4.57 10.76
CA LEU A 172 -1.20 -3.62 11.80
C LEU A 172 -0.61 -4.29 13.04
N VAL A 173 -1.04 -5.50 13.39
CA VAL A 173 -0.57 -6.21 14.59
C VAL A 173 0.96 -6.39 14.63
N ARG A 174 1.63 -6.36 13.47
CA ARG A 174 3.09 -6.41 13.32
C ARG A 174 3.76 -5.05 13.35
N ASN A 175 2.98 -3.97 13.44
CA ASN A 175 3.44 -2.58 13.40
C ASN A 175 4.31 -2.28 12.16
N PRO A 176 3.77 -2.47 10.93
CA PRO A 176 4.52 -2.22 9.71
C PRO A 176 4.84 -0.73 9.54
N SER A 177 5.97 -0.40 8.88
CA SER A 177 6.31 0.98 8.50
C SER A 177 5.48 1.47 7.31
N VAL A 178 5.01 0.53 6.47
CA VAL A 178 4.22 0.82 5.27
C VAL A 178 3.03 -0.12 5.19
N LEU A 179 1.87 0.43 4.87
CA LEU A 179 0.70 -0.34 4.44
C LEU A 179 0.44 -0.13 2.95
N VAL A 180 0.42 -1.23 2.24
CA VAL A 180 0.01 -1.29 0.84
C VAL A 180 -1.48 -1.64 0.80
N PHE A 181 -2.28 -0.77 0.22
CA PHE A 181 -3.68 -1.00 -0.07
C PHE A 181 -3.82 -1.26 -1.58
N ASP A 182 -4.07 -2.52 -1.96
CA ASP A 182 -4.19 -2.91 -3.37
C ASP A 182 -5.67 -3.07 -3.74
N GLU A 183 -6.18 -2.09 -4.48
CA GLU A 183 -7.60 -1.94 -4.87
C GLU A 183 -8.56 -2.06 -3.68
N PRO A 184 -8.35 -1.31 -2.60
CA PRO A 184 -8.99 -1.57 -1.32
C PRO A 184 -10.50 -1.30 -1.32
N CYS A 185 -11.01 -0.43 -2.19
CA CYS A 185 -12.43 -0.07 -2.25
C CYS A 185 -13.24 -0.93 -3.22
N THR A 186 -12.60 -1.79 -4.00
CA THR A 186 -13.28 -2.66 -4.99
C THR A 186 -14.28 -3.58 -4.31
N GLY A 187 -15.54 -3.54 -4.78
CA GLY A 187 -16.63 -4.37 -4.27
C GLY A 187 -17.22 -3.92 -2.93
N LEU A 188 -16.85 -2.75 -2.42
CA LEU A 188 -17.47 -2.16 -1.23
C LEU A 188 -18.68 -1.31 -1.60
N ASP A 189 -19.67 -1.30 -0.71
CA ASP A 189 -20.75 -0.32 -0.74
C ASP A 189 -20.25 1.07 -0.25
N PRO A 190 -21.03 2.15 -0.42
CA PRO A 190 -20.62 3.48 0.01
C PRO A 190 -20.23 3.58 1.48
N GLN A 191 -20.90 2.84 2.36
CA GLN A 191 -20.59 2.81 3.79
C GLN A 191 -19.23 2.15 4.05
N GLY A 192 -18.97 1.01 3.40
CA GLY A 192 -17.71 0.29 3.49
C GLY A 192 -16.54 1.13 2.97
N MET A 193 -16.73 1.82 1.82
CA MET A 193 -15.73 2.73 1.27
C MET A 193 -15.41 3.89 2.23
N TYR A 194 -16.45 4.51 2.79
CA TYR A 194 -16.27 5.59 3.77
C TYR A 194 -15.41 5.15 4.96
N HIS A 195 -15.79 4.05 5.61
CA HIS A 195 -15.06 3.56 6.78
C HIS A 195 -13.61 3.14 6.45
N LEU A 196 -13.36 2.58 5.27
CA LEU A 196 -12.02 2.19 4.87
C LEU A 196 -11.14 3.42 4.58
N ARG A 197 -11.69 4.45 3.91
CA ARG A 197 -10.99 5.72 3.67
C ARG A 197 -10.67 6.44 4.97
N GLU A 198 -11.60 6.44 5.95
CA GLU A 198 -11.33 6.96 7.30
C GLU A 198 -10.22 6.15 8.01
N THR A 199 -10.21 4.83 7.86
CA THR A 199 -9.13 3.99 8.37
C THR A 199 -7.77 4.40 7.77
N MET A 200 -7.68 4.59 6.45
CA MET A 200 -6.46 5.06 5.81
C MET A 200 -6.04 6.46 6.31
N ARG A 201 -7.00 7.38 6.49
CA ARG A 201 -6.72 8.73 7.04
C ARG A 201 -6.13 8.66 8.45
N THR A 202 -6.71 7.86 9.31
CA THR A 202 -6.22 7.66 10.68
C THR A 202 -4.78 7.14 10.67
N LEU A 203 -4.50 6.12 9.88
CA LEU A 203 -3.17 5.52 9.78
C LEU A 203 -2.13 6.48 9.19
N ALA A 204 -2.51 7.28 8.20
CA ALA A 204 -1.65 8.32 7.66
C ALA A 204 -1.30 9.38 8.71
N ALA A 205 -2.29 9.84 9.49
CA ALA A 205 -2.09 10.81 10.56
C ALA A 205 -1.20 10.28 11.70
N GLU A 206 -1.17 8.96 11.90
CA GLU A 206 -0.29 8.29 12.87
C GLU A 206 1.13 8.05 12.35
N GLY A 207 1.43 8.49 11.11
CA GLY A 207 2.77 8.40 10.50
C GLY A 207 3.07 7.06 9.81
N CYS A 208 2.09 6.17 9.64
CA CYS A 208 2.26 4.98 8.82
C CYS A 208 2.30 5.38 7.35
N SER A 209 3.35 5.02 6.62
CA SER A 209 3.40 5.25 5.17
C SER A 209 2.31 4.46 4.46
N ILE A 210 1.66 5.08 3.46
CA ILE A 210 0.62 4.42 2.67
C ILE A 210 1.05 4.35 1.21
N ILE A 211 0.98 3.16 0.64
CA ILE A 211 1.01 2.93 -0.81
C ILE A 211 -0.39 2.48 -1.20
N LEU A 212 -1.11 3.34 -1.89
CA LEU A 212 -2.44 3.02 -2.42
C LEU A 212 -2.33 2.63 -3.89
N VAL A 213 -2.74 1.42 -4.24
CA VAL A 213 -2.84 0.97 -5.63
C VAL A 213 -4.30 1.00 -6.03
N THR A 214 -4.62 1.75 -7.07
CA THR A 214 -5.99 1.88 -7.57
C THR A 214 -6.02 2.20 -9.06
N HIS A 215 -7.17 2.06 -9.68
CA HIS A 215 -7.47 2.59 -11.01
C HIS A 215 -8.55 3.70 -10.95
N TYR A 216 -8.95 4.09 -9.72
CA TYR A 216 -9.94 5.13 -9.46
C TYR A 216 -9.35 6.26 -8.62
N PRO A 217 -9.24 7.51 -9.13
CA PRO A 217 -8.82 8.66 -8.34
C PRO A 217 -9.67 8.92 -7.09
N GLU A 218 -10.94 8.50 -7.11
CA GLU A 218 -11.87 8.60 -6.00
C GLU A 218 -11.41 7.86 -4.74
N ASP A 219 -10.48 6.91 -4.87
CA ASP A 219 -9.93 6.18 -3.74
C ASP A 219 -8.78 6.93 -3.05
N ILE A 220 -8.19 7.92 -3.74
CA ILE A 220 -7.06 8.69 -3.24
C ILE A 220 -7.55 9.66 -2.16
N ILE A 221 -7.24 9.34 -0.91
CA ILE A 221 -7.60 10.20 0.23
C ILE A 221 -6.83 11.53 0.21
N PRO A 222 -7.38 12.61 0.80
CA PRO A 222 -6.71 13.91 0.81
C PRO A 222 -5.29 13.91 1.37
N ALA A 223 -4.97 13.01 2.31
CA ALA A 223 -3.65 12.89 2.91
C ALA A 223 -2.57 12.36 1.95
N ILE A 224 -2.94 11.77 0.80
CA ILE A 224 -2.00 11.31 -0.21
C ILE A 224 -1.83 12.42 -1.25
N ASP A 225 -0.68 13.10 -1.23
CA ASP A 225 -0.40 14.21 -2.14
C ASP A 225 0.39 13.81 -3.39
N ARG A 226 1.12 12.68 -3.33
CA ARG A 226 1.94 12.19 -4.43
C ARG A 226 1.23 11.06 -5.18
N VAL A 227 1.24 11.15 -6.51
CA VAL A 227 0.74 10.08 -7.38
C VAL A 227 1.83 9.62 -8.34
N LEU A 228 1.93 8.30 -8.48
CA LEU A 228 2.76 7.61 -9.46
C LEU A 228 1.84 7.02 -10.52
N LEU A 229 1.86 7.61 -11.70
CA LEU A 229 1.06 7.15 -12.84
C LEU A 229 1.82 6.06 -13.59
N ILE A 230 1.20 4.91 -13.80
CA ILE A 230 1.80 3.76 -14.50
C ILE A 230 0.98 3.44 -15.75
N LYS A 231 1.67 3.43 -16.89
CA LYS A 231 1.12 3.08 -18.21
C LYS A 231 2.13 2.25 -19.00
N ASP A 232 1.66 1.26 -19.76
CA ASP A 232 2.48 0.45 -20.66
C ASP A 232 3.75 -0.11 -20.03
N ALA A 233 3.61 -0.65 -18.80
CA ALA A 233 4.69 -1.23 -18.03
C ALA A 233 5.82 -0.24 -17.64
N SER A 234 5.53 1.07 -17.59
CA SER A 234 6.50 2.10 -17.21
C SER A 234 5.87 3.19 -16.35
N ILE A 235 6.71 3.96 -15.65
CA ILE A 235 6.27 5.19 -14.99
C ILE A 235 5.93 6.20 -16.08
N PHE A 236 4.67 6.60 -16.15
CA PHE A 236 4.16 7.62 -17.06
C PHE A 236 4.41 9.02 -16.50
N ALA A 237 4.13 9.22 -15.20
CA ALA A 237 4.44 10.45 -14.46
C ALA A 237 4.56 10.15 -12.95
N ASP A 238 5.31 10.98 -12.24
CA ASP A 238 5.48 10.97 -10.79
C ASP A 238 5.48 12.40 -10.29
N GLY A 239 4.54 12.76 -9.41
CA GLY A 239 4.40 14.14 -8.95
C GLY A 239 3.20 14.38 -8.04
N PHE A 240 2.89 15.64 -7.81
CA PHE A 240 1.77 16.02 -6.97
C PHE A 240 0.42 15.74 -7.63
N LYS A 241 -0.55 15.23 -6.84
CA LYS A 241 -1.87 14.88 -7.35
C LYS A 241 -2.60 16.07 -8.00
N HIS A 242 -2.44 17.28 -7.47
CA HIS A 242 -3.08 18.49 -8.01
C HIS A 242 -2.52 18.92 -9.37
N GLU A 243 -1.32 18.47 -9.73
CA GLU A 243 -0.71 18.73 -11.04
C GLU A 243 -1.08 17.64 -12.05
N LEU A 244 -1.09 16.37 -11.58
CA LEU A 244 -1.23 15.21 -12.45
C LEU A 244 -2.67 14.73 -12.63
N LEU A 245 -3.58 14.96 -11.65
CA LEU A 245 -4.98 14.59 -11.79
C LEU A 245 -5.77 15.70 -12.49
N CYS A 246 -5.53 15.89 -13.78
CA CYS A 246 -6.20 16.84 -14.65
C CYS A 246 -6.71 16.16 -15.93
N ASP A 247 -7.60 16.82 -16.68
CA ASP A 247 -8.29 16.27 -17.84
C ASP A 247 -7.33 15.67 -18.88
N ASP A 248 -6.29 16.43 -19.25
CA ASP A 248 -5.35 16.01 -20.31
C ASP A 248 -4.54 14.79 -19.86
N VAL A 249 -3.93 14.83 -18.67
CA VAL A 249 -3.09 13.75 -18.15
C VAL A 249 -3.92 12.46 -17.92
N MET A 250 -5.14 12.60 -17.37
CA MET A 250 -6.01 11.44 -17.16
C MET A 250 -6.53 10.86 -18.48
N SER A 251 -6.83 11.71 -19.45
CA SER A 251 -7.25 11.26 -20.80
C SER A 251 -6.12 10.50 -21.49
N ASP A 252 -4.88 10.99 -21.38
CA ASP A 252 -3.70 10.34 -21.93
C ASP A 252 -3.36 9.03 -21.19
N LEU A 253 -3.52 9.01 -19.86
CA LEU A 253 -3.26 7.81 -19.05
C LEU A 253 -4.20 6.66 -19.44
N PHE A 254 -5.49 6.94 -19.63
CA PHE A 254 -6.51 5.92 -19.84
C PHE A 254 -6.92 5.73 -21.33
N ASP A 255 -6.33 6.51 -22.26
CA ASP A 255 -6.65 6.49 -23.70
C ASP A 255 -8.12 6.78 -24.05
N VAL A 256 -8.80 7.55 -23.20
CA VAL A 256 -10.20 7.97 -23.40
C VAL A 256 -10.39 9.41 -22.95
N PRO A 257 -11.30 10.19 -23.56
CA PRO A 257 -11.56 11.55 -23.13
C PRO A 257 -12.21 11.55 -21.73
N LEU A 258 -11.53 12.14 -20.76
CA LEU A 258 -11.96 12.22 -19.36
C LEU A 258 -11.98 13.67 -18.90
N THR A 259 -12.86 13.94 -17.94
CA THR A 259 -12.89 15.20 -17.19
C THR A 259 -12.69 14.88 -15.71
N VAL A 260 -11.83 15.65 -15.06
CA VAL A 260 -11.53 15.55 -13.63
C VAL A 260 -12.31 16.60 -12.88
N SER A 261 -12.91 16.22 -11.77
CA SER A 261 -13.49 17.13 -10.78
C SER A 261 -12.78 16.98 -9.46
N GLU A 262 -12.43 18.10 -8.84
CA GLU A 262 -11.81 18.14 -7.51
C GLU A 262 -12.76 18.82 -6.53
N HIS A 263 -12.90 18.25 -5.32
CA HIS A 263 -13.63 18.83 -4.21
C HIS A 263 -12.97 18.45 -2.88
N ASP A 264 -12.50 19.44 -2.14
CA ASP A 264 -11.84 19.25 -0.83
C ASP A 264 -10.71 18.21 -0.83
N GLY A 265 -9.91 18.19 -1.90
CA GLY A 265 -8.79 17.25 -2.08
C GLY A 265 -9.19 15.83 -2.53
N TRP A 266 -10.49 15.61 -2.81
CA TRP A 266 -11.01 14.42 -3.46
C TRP A 266 -11.15 14.64 -4.97
N TYR A 267 -10.83 13.62 -5.74
CA TYR A 267 -10.84 13.68 -7.21
C TYR A 267 -11.82 12.64 -7.75
N SER A 268 -12.52 12.99 -8.83
CA SER A 268 -13.45 12.10 -9.50
C SER A 268 -13.28 12.19 -11.02
N LEU A 269 -13.46 11.07 -11.73
CA LEU A 269 -13.38 11.00 -13.18
C LEU A 269 -14.77 10.86 -13.80
N TYR A 270 -14.99 11.58 -14.87
CA TYR A 270 -16.18 11.51 -15.71
C TYR A 270 -15.79 11.33 -17.17
N GLY A 271 -16.55 10.54 -17.89
CA GLY A 271 -16.39 10.49 -19.35
C GLY A 271 -16.76 11.85 -19.97
N ALA A 272 -15.84 12.44 -20.71
CA ALA A 272 -16.14 13.65 -21.47
C ALA A 272 -17.04 13.30 -22.68
N HIS A 273 -18.29 13.73 -22.65
CA HIS A 273 -19.13 13.65 -23.83
C HIS A 273 -18.63 14.69 -24.84
N ARG A 274 -18.10 14.25 -25.99
CA ARG A 274 -17.97 15.12 -27.16
C ARG A 274 -19.38 15.33 -27.68
N GLY A 275 -19.95 16.53 -27.43
CA GLY A 275 -21.20 16.97 -28.04
C GLY A 275 -21.06 17.10 -29.57
#